data_a53057f3c02fa142e71f254710de3df4
#
_entry.id   a53057f3c02fa142e71f254710de3df4
#
_cell.length_a   1.000
_cell.length_b   1.000
_cell.length_c   1.000
_cell.angle_alpha   90.00
_cell.angle_beta   90.00
_cell.angle_gamma   90.00
#
_symmetry.space_group_name_H-M   'P 1'
#
loop_
_entity.id
_entity.type
_entity.pdbx_description
1 polymer ?
#
loop_
_entity_poly.entity_id
_entity_poly.type
_entity_poly.pdbx_seq_one_letter_code
_entity_poly.pdbx_strand_id
1 'polypeptide(L)'
;MIKHLALIAAGVLSLHTAAARKYVDASTLTLIGRTCPMEGNPYYRVDTARYHFDNAAIRRYCGYPAGVAVLFTTDSRSIEARWTTTPRSYGWNMTPVMQRGMDLYIRRDGIWTMAGAARPGLEDRHSGTIVEHMDRQPRECMLYLPTWSELLTLEIGVDDDATVTPLASPYKHRVIVFGSSITHGASASRPGMAYPARMSRMTGIEFINLGYSGNCKLQPEFARLLAETDADAFLFDAFSNPSPELIRERLEAFVAALVEAHPDKPLIFMQTHWHAAGNFNNEAAQFHRERIATADRMMRRLAKQYDNVYFLDGEWYYGKDSEGTIDCDHGSDLGFDRMIRERLPHIRKILRKYGIQ
;
A
#
# COMPACT_ATOMS: atom_id res chain seq x y z
N MET A 1 -25.86 62.97 -37.02
CA MET A 1 -25.17 61.95 -37.81
C MET A 1 -24.20 61.22 -36.86
N ILE A 2 -24.63 60.08 -36.30
CA ILE A 2 -23.82 59.26 -35.39
C ILE A 2 -23.47 57.99 -36.16
N LYS A 3 -22.18 57.78 -36.47
CA LYS A 3 -21.68 56.59 -37.14
C LYS A 3 -21.49 55.51 -36.10
N HIS A 4 -22.24 54.41 -36.21
CA HIS A 4 -22.01 53.21 -35.43
C HIS A 4 -20.85 52.41 -36.06
N LEU A 5 -19.74 52.27 -35.34
CA LEU A 5 -18.69 51.31 -35.66
C LEU A 5 -19.07 49.96 -35.07
N ALA A 6 -19.36 48.99 -35.89
CA ALA A 6 -19.54 47.58 -35.48
C ALA A 6 -18.15 46.94 -35.36
N LEU A 7 -17.72 46.58 -34.16
CA LEU A 7 -16.53 45.77 -33.90
C LEU A 7 -16.93 44.29 -34.11
N ILE A 8 -16.43 43.67 -35.17
CA ILE A 8 -16.58 42.22 -35.39
C ILE A 8 -15.43 41.58 -34.59
N ALA A 9 -15.76 40.98 -33.43
CA ALA A 9 -14.83 40.12 -32.68
C ALA A 9 -14.77 38.75 -33.36
N ALA A 10 -13.70 38.47 -34.12
CA ALA A 10 -13.42 37.15 -34.63
C ALA A 10 -12.94 36.27 -33.47
N GLY A 11 -13.86 35.47 -32.92
CA GLY A 11 -13.51 34.41 -31.97
C GLY A 11 -12.74 33.30 -32.70
N VAL A 12 -11.45 33.20 -32.42
CA VAL A 12 -10.65 32.02 -32.82
C VAL A 12 -11.13 30.85 -31.99
N LEU A 13 -12.00 30.01 -32.55
CA LEU A 13 -12.28 28.68 -31.99
C LEU A 13 -11.01 27.82 -32.17
N SER A 14 -10.21 27.70 -31.13
CA SER A 14 -9.15 26.70 -31.08
C SER A 14 -9.83 25.33 -31.04
N LEU A 15 -9.97 24.67 -32.19
CA LEU A 15 -10.28 23.24 -32.24
C LEU A 15 -9.13 22.49 -31.61
N HIS A 16 -9.24 22.21 -30.31
CA HIS A 16 -8.38 21.22 -29.68
C HIS A 16 -8.77 19.87 -30.25
N THR A 17 -8.12 19.44 -31.33
CA THR A 17 -8.15 18.04 -31.75
C THR A 17 -7.57 17.24 -30.60
N ALA A 18 -8.38 16.38 -29.96
CA ALA A 18 -7.86 15.43 -28.98
C ALA A 18 -6.71 14.67 -29.66
N ALA A 19 -5.50 14.79 -29.10
CA ALA A 19 -4.34 14.08 -29.61
C ALA A 19 -4.65 12.58 -29.64
N ALA A 20 -4.28 11.91 -30.74
CA ALA A 20 -4.47 10.46 -30.86
C ALA A 20 -3.77 9.75 -29.67
N ARG A 21 -4.40 8.72 -29.13
CA ARG A 21 -3.94 7.96 -27.98
C ARG A 21 -3.68 6.51 -28.34
N LYS A 22 -2.58 5.96 -27.86
CA LYS A 22 -2.39 4.51 -27.79
C LYS A 22 -2.48 4.01 -26.37
N TYR A 23 -2.90 2.77 -26.21
CA TYR A 23 -3.09 2.09 -24.95
C TYR A 23 -2.18 0.88 -24.86
N VAL A 24 -1.49 0.75 -23.74
CA VAL A 24 -0.58 -0.35 -23.45
C VAL A 24 -1.14 -1.13 -22.26
N ASP A 25 -1.27 -2.45 -22.42
CA ASP A 25 -1.67 -3.32 -21.31
C ASP A 25 -0.61 -3.27 -20.20
N ALA A 26 -1.01 -2.83 -19.00
CA ALA A 26 -0.10 -2.65 -17.88
C ALA A 26 0.50 -3.97 -17.37
N SER A 27 -0.12 -5.12 -17.67
CA SER A 27 0.43 -6.44 -17.32
C SER A 27 1.72 -6.78 -18.06
N THR A 28 1.99 -6.12 -19.19
CA THR A 28 3.22 -6.27 -19.99
C THR A 28 4.39 -5.43 -19.45
N LEU A 29 4.12 -4.56 -18.48
CA LEU A 29 5.11 -3.70 -17.84
C LEU A 29 5.62 -4.34 -16.54
N THR A 30 6.56 -3.67 -15.87
CA THR A 30 7.10 -4.19 -14.61
C THR A 30 6.11 -3.99 -13.47
N LEU A 31 5.74 -5.08 -12.80
CA LEU A 31 4.89 -5.08 -11.61
C LEU A 31 5.72 -5.36 -10.36
N ILE A 32 5.64 -4.49 -9.37
CA ILE A 32 6.26 -4.63 -8.04
C ILE A 32 5.19 -4.73 -6.94
N GLY A 33 5.60 -5.04 -5.69
CA GLY A 33 4.68 -5.12 -4.55
C GLY A 33 3.95 -6.45 -4.40
N ARG A 34 4.43 -7.52 -5.05
CA ARG A 34 3.87 -8.89 -5.02
C ARG A 34 4.81 -9.86 -4.35
N THR A 35 4.29 -10.91 -3.71
CA THR A 35 5.13 -11.95 -3.08
C THR A 35 5.92 -12.77 -4.09
N CYS A 36 5.31 -13.05 -5.24
CA CYS A 36 5.89 -13.79 -6.36
C CYS A 36 5.20 -13.40 -7.68
N PRO A 37 5.65 -13.84 -8.85
CA PRO A 37 4.86 -13.82 -10.07
C PRO A 37 3.56 -14.62 -9.88
N MET A 38 2.45 -14.13 -10.46
CA MET A 38 1.12 -14.74 -10.32
C MET A 38 0.80 -15.61 -11.55
N GLU A 39 0.22 -16.78 -11.33
CA GLU A 39 -0.23 -17.65 -12.43
C GLU A 39 -1.58 -17.17 -13.05
N GLY A 40 -2.39 -16.44 -12.28
CA GLY A 40 -3.69 -15.93 -12.71
C GLY A 40 -3.67 -14.43 -12.99
N ASN A 41 -4.50 -13.67 -12.25
CA ASN A 41 -4.55 -12.22 -12.36
C ASN A 41 -3.20 -11.60 -11.94
N PRO A 42 -2.49 -10.89 -12.85
CA PRO A 42 -1.14 -10.37 -12.59
C PRO A 42 -1.10 -9.31 -11.49
N TYR A 43 -2.23 -8.73 -11.14
CA TYR A 43 -2.33 -7.67 -10.13
C TYR A 43 -2.54 -8.19 -8.69
N TYR A 44 -2.69 -9.50 -8.49
CA TYR A 44 -2.81 -10.07 -7.15
C TYR A 44 -1.51 -9.91 -6.35
N ARG A 45 -1.62 -9.80 -5.03
CA ARG A 45 -0.46 -9.70 -4.12
C ARG A 45 0.09 -11.07 -3.72
N VAL A 46 -0.79 -12.06 -3.65
CA VAL A 46 -0.52 -13.43 -3.25
C VAL A 46 -1.14 -14.36 -4.27
N ASP A 47 -0.40 -15.37 -4.68
CA ASP A 47 -0.90 -16.41 -5.58
C ASP A 47 -1.90 -17.31 -4.84
N THR A 48 -3.18 -17.14 -5.17
CA THR A 48 -4.29 -17.90 -4.57
C THR A 48 -4.41 -19.31 -5.13
N ALA A 49 -3.74 -19.66 -6.20
CA ALA A 49 -3.64 -21.03 -6.69
C ALA A 49 -2.69 -21.84 -5.80
N ARG A 50 -1.61 -21.23 -5.33
CA ARG A 50 -0.64 -21.86 -4.42
C ARG A 50 -1.07 -21.83 -2.96
N TYR A 51 -1.66 -20.71 -2.49
CA TYR A 51 -2.04 -20.52 -1.09
C TYR A 51 -3.55 -20.52 -0.94
N HIS A 52 -4.07 -21.60 -0.40
CA HIS A 52 -5.50 -21.76 -0.14
C HIS A 52 -5.86 -21.25 1.26
N PHE A 53 -6.86 -20.37 1.34
CA PHE A 53 -7.44 -19.88 2.60
C PHE A 53 -8.91 -20.20 2.65
N ASP A 54 -9.39 -20.82 3.72
CA ASP A 54 -10.82 -21.13 3.89
C ASP A 54 -11.66 -19.86 4.07
N ASN A 55 -11.09 -18.83 4.68
CA ASN A 55 -11.75 -17.55 4.88
C ASN A 55 -11.89 -16.77 3.57
N ALA A 56 -13.15 -16.57 3.12
CA ALA A 56 -13.46 -15.84 1.89
C ALA A 56 -12.98 -14.39 1.88
N ALA A 57 -12.92 -13.71 3.05
CA ALA A 57 -12.40 -12.35 3.14
C ALA A 57 -10.88 -12.32 2.91
N ILE A 58 -10.14 -13.30 3.43
CA ILE A 58 -8.70 -13.41 3.20
C ILE A 58 -8.42 -13.66 1.71
N ARG A 59 -9.12 -14.62 1.09
CA ARG A 59 -9.00 -14.86 -0.37
C ARG A 59 -9.21 -13.61 -1.18
N ARG A 60 -10.27 -12.86 -0.88
CA ARG A 60 -10.57 -11.58 -1.53
C ARG A 60 -9.44 -10.56 -1.36
N TYR A 61 -8.88 -10.43 -0.14
CA TYR A 61 -7.77 -9.50 0.11
C TYR A 61 -6.45 -9.93 -0.57
N CYS A 62 -6.22 -11.20 -0.81
CA CYS A 62 -5.09 -11.66 -1.64
C CYS A 62 -5.16 -11.07 -3.06
N GLY A 63 -6.36 -10.93 -3.62
CA GLY A 63 -6.62 -10.37 -4.95
C GLY A 63 -6.62 -8.84 -5.01
N TYR A 64 -6.62 -8.12 -3.88
CA TYR A 64 -6.56 -6.66 -3.90
C TYR A 64 -5.12 -6.19 -4.05
N PRO A 65 -4.81 -5.32 -5.04
CA PRO A 65 -3.43 -4.92 -5.35
C PRO A 65 -2.88 -3.84 -4.42
N ALA A 66 -3.20 -3.88 -3.12
CA ALA A 66 -2.68 -2.89 -2.16
C ALA A 66 -1.15 -2.93 -2.10
N GLY A 67 -0.51 -1.82 -2.43
CA GLY A 67 0.94 -1.70 -2.50
C GLY A 67 1.56 -2.19 -3.81
N VAL A 68 0.79 -2.82 -4.69
CA VAL A 68 1.26 -3.16 -6.04
C VAL A 68 1.36 -1.88 -6.87
N ALA A 69 2.42 -1.78 -7.66
CA ALA A 69 2.62 -0.68 -8.59
C ALA A 69 3.15 -1.15 -9.95
N VAL A 70 2.79 -0.40 -10.99
CA VAL A 70 3.31 -0.55 -12.35
C VAL A 70 4.47 0.41 -12.54
N LEU A 71 5.62 -0.09 -12.98
CA LEU A 71 6.80 0.70 -13.30
C LEU A 71 7.00 0.74 -14.81
N PHE A 72 7.13 1.95 -15.35
CA PHE A 72 7.38 2.16 -16.77
C PHE A 72 8.12 3.48 -17.03
N THR A 73 8.68 3.61 -18.22
CA THR A 73 9.23 4.85 -18.73
C THR A 73 8.39 5.32 -19.91
N THR A 74 8.14 6.63 -20.00
CA THR A 74 7.47 7.25 -21.13
C THR A 74 7.95 8.67 -21.38
N ASP A 75 7.90 9.12 -22.62
CA ASP A 75 8.14 10.51 -23.02
C ASP A 75 6.83 11.24 -23.39
N SER A 76 5.68 10.68 -23.05
CA SER A 76 4.37 11.26 -23.33
C SER A 76 4.16 12.59 -22.59
N ARG A 77 3.42 13.50 -23.22
CA ARG A 77 2.99 14.77 -22.60
C ARG A 77 1.82 14.59 -21.66
N SER A 78 1.15 13.44 -21.73
CA SER A 78 0.03 13.11 -20.86
C SER A 78 -0.05 11.61 -20.63
N ILE A 79 -0.55 11.24 -19.45
CA ILE A 79 -0.79 9.86 -19.07
C ILE A 79 -2.22 9.76 -18.59
N GLU A 80 -2.94 8.78 -19.12
CA GLU A 80 -4.27 8.41 -18.70
C GLU A 80 -4.36 6.92 -18.40
N ALA A 81 -5.44 6.46 -17.79
CA ALA A 81 -5.69 5.05 -17.55
C ALA A 81 -7.12 4.68 -17.95
N ARG A 82 -7.28 3.42 -18.39
CA ARG A 82 -8.56 2.70 -18.48
C ARG A 82 -8.43 1.44 -17.64
N TRP A 83 -9.37 1.23 -16.74
CA TRP A 83 -9.30 0.07 -15.86
C TRP A 83 -10.67 -0.44 -15.46
N THR A 84 -10.71 -1.71 -15.09
CA THR A 84 -11.92 -2.36 -14.60
C THR A 84 -11.64 -2.96 -13.23
N THR A 85 -12.56 -2.76 -12.29
CA THR A 85 -12.50 -3.34 -10.95
C THR A 85 -13.71 -4.21 -10.68
N THR A 86 -13.62 -5.13 -9.72
CA THR A 86 -14.81 -5.82 -9.23
C THR A 86 -15.75 -4.86 -8.51
N PRO A 87 -17.11 -5.09 -8.61
CA PRO A 87 -18.10 -4.27 -7.95
C PRO A 87 -17.89 -4.24 -6.44
N ARG A 88 -17.93 -3.04 -5.86
CA ARG A 88 -17.88 -2.86 -4.40
C ARG A 88 -18.45 -1.52 -3.99
N SER A 89 -19.20 -1.52 -2.88
CA SER A 89 -19.61 -0.28 -2.22
C SER A 89 -18.41 0.47 -1.64
N TYR A 90 -18.42 1.78 -1.71
CA TYR A 90 -17.41 2.61 -1.07
C TYR A 90 -17.53 2.53 0.46
N GLY A 91 -16.40 2.33 1.14
CA GLY A 91 -16.33 2.41 2.59
C GLY A 91 -16.43 3.88 3.05
N TRP A 92 -17.12 4.11 4.16
CA TRP A 92 -17.38 5.45 4.69
C TRP A 92 -16.10 6.18 5.18
N ASN A 93 -15.07 5.45 5.55
CA ASN A 93 -13.81 5.97 6.07
C ASN A 93 -12.67 6.00 5.03
N MET A 94 -12.98 5.84 3.75
CA MET A 94 -11.98 5.76 2.68
C MET A 94 -12.40 6.59 1.47
N THR A 95 -11.44 7.23 0.81
CA THR A 95 -11.72 7.96 -0.42
C THR A 95 -11.98 6.99 -1.59
N PRO A 96 -12.76 7.39 -2.60
CA PRO A 96 -12.91 6.60 -3.83
C PRO A 96 -11.57 6.33 -4.52
N VAL A 97 -10.65 7.28 -4.50
CA VAL A 97 -9.31 7.12 -5.10
C VAL A 97 -8.53 6.01 -4.39
N MET A 98 -8.58 5.96 -3.06
CA MET A 98 -7.93 4.90 -2.28
C MET A 98 -8.51 3.53 -2.63
N GLN A 99 -9.83 3.42 -2.75
CA GLN A 99 -10.50 2.14 -2.91
C GLN A 99 -10.37 1.57 -4.32
N ARG A 100 -10.62 2.38 -5.35
CA ARG A 100 -10.78 1.93 -6.76
C ARG A 100 -9.98 2.77 -7.75
N GLY A 101 -9.33 3.85 -7.30
CA GLY A 101 -8.47 4.71 -8.11
C GLY A 101 -7.00 4.32 -8.01
N MET A 102 -6.17 5.16 -8.60
CA MET A 102 -4.72 4.98 -8.68
C MET A 102 -4.04 6.32 -8.47
N ASP A 103 -2.77 6.31 -8.06
CA ASP A 103 -1.96 7.53 -8.03
C ASP A 103 -0.58 7.31 -8.64
N LEU A 104 -0.16 8.28 -9.43
CA LEU A 104 1.07 8.28 -10.22
C LEU A 104 2.14 9.10 -9.53
N TYR A 105 3.33 8.51 -9.45
CA TYR A 105 4.57 9.18 -9.09
C TYR A 105 5.50 9.19 -10.29
N ILE A 106 6.14 10.34 -10.51
CA ILE A 106 7.20 10.52 -11.53
C ILE A 106 8.49 10.83 -10.79
N ARG A 107 9.60 10.22 -11.23
CA ARG A 107 10.90 10.49 -10.63
C ARG A 107 11.45 11.83 -11.11
N ARG A 108 11.71 12.72 -10.17
CA ARG A 108 12.28 14.04 -10.39
C ARG A 108 13.45 14.25 -9.44
N ASP A 109 14.62 14.58 -9.96
CA ASP A 109 15.84 14.81 -9.16
C ASP A 109 16.15 13.64 -8.19
N GLY A 110 15.91 12.40 -8.65
CA GLY A 110 16.11 11.18 -7.87
C GLY A 110 14.97 10.85 -6.88
N ILE A 111 13.96 11.71 -6.75
CA ILE A 111 12.86 11.57 -5.77
C ILE A 111 11.54 11.25 -6.50
N TRP A 112 10.79 10.26 -5.98
CA TRP A 112 9.45 9.96 -6.45
C TRP A 112 8.48 11.05 -6.00
N THR A 113 8.02 11.86 -6.95
CA THR A 113 7.11 13.00 -6.75
C THR A 113 5.73 12.67 -7.29
N MET A 114 4.69 12.93 -6.51
CA MET A 114 3.31 12.74 -6.98
C MET A 114 3.02 13.62 -8.19
N ALA A 115 2.53 13.00 -9.26
CA ALA A 115 2.18 13.68 -10.52
C ALA A 115 0.67 13.83 -10.71
N GLY A 116 -0.13 12.89 -10.20
CA GLY A 116 -1.58 12.92 -10.34
C GLY A 116 -2.27 11.67 -9.84
N ALA A 117 -3.60 11.64 -9.95
CA ALA A 117 -4.42 10.51 -9.55
C ALA A 117 -5.53 10.21 -10.55
N ALA A 118 -5.72 8.93 -10.86
CA ALA A 118 -6.85 8.44 -11.62
C ALA A 118 -8.07 8.30 -10.69
N ARG A 119 -9.08 9.13 -10.90
CA ARG A 119 -10.31 9.13 -10.12
C ARG A 119 -11.30 8.11 -10.69
N PRO A 120 -11.77 7.14 -9.91
CA PRO A 120 -12.77 6.17 -10.39
C PRO A 120 -14.14 6.83 -10.54
N GLY A 121 -14.93 6.34 -11.51
CA GLY A 121 -16.36 6.61 -11.60
C GLY A 121 -17.16 5.75 -10.62
N LEU A 122 -18.50 5.81 -10.74
CA LEU A 122 -19.42 4.99 -9.95
C LEU A 122 -19.50 3.54 -10.49
N GLU A 123 -19.32 3.39 -11.80
CA GLU A 123 -19.34 2.08 -12.47
C GLU A 123 -18.08 1.27 -12.21
N ASP A 124 -18.03 0.03 -12.69
CA ASP A 124 -16.87 -0.85 -12.54
C ASP A 124 -15.81 -0.65 -13.60
N ARG A 125 -16.19 -0.01 -14.73
CA ARG A 125 -15.28 0.44 -15.79
C ARG A 125 -14.96 1.90 -15.58
N HIS A 126 -13.70 2.22 -15.58
CA HIS A 126 -13.20 3.55 -15.29
C HIS A 126 -12.26 4.03 -16.39
N SER A 127 -12.20 5.33 -16.57
CA SER A 127 -11.18 6.01 -17.39
C SER A 127 -10.91 7.39 -16.85
N GLY A 128 -9.70 7.89 -17.04
CA GLY A 128 -9.36 9.25 -16.63
C GLY A 128 -7.92 9.63 -16.93
N THR A 129 -7.74 10.92 -17.18
CA THR A 129 -6.42 11.54 -17.28
C THR A 129 -5.80 11.62 -15.88
N ILE A 130 -4.55 11.22 -15.76
CA ILE A 130 -3.77 11.27 -14.51
C ILE A 130 -2.93 12.54 -14.48
N VAL A 131 -2.23 12.82 -15.58
CA VAL A 131 -1.39 14.01 -15.75
C VAL A 131 -1.39 14.43 -17.23
N GLU A 132 -1.31 15.72 -17.50
CA GLU A 132 -1.27 16.29 -18.84
C GLU A 132 -0.37 17.52 -18.89
N HIS A 133 -0.09 17.99 -20.12
CA HIS A 133 0.73 19.17 -20.39
C HIS A 133 2.19 19.05 -19.91
N MET A 134 2.74 17.85 -19.86
CA MET A 134 4.15 17.62 -19.58
C MET A 134 5.02 17.96 -20.79
N ASP A 135 6.31 18.23 -20.55
CA ASP A 135 7.32 18.26 -21.60
C ASP A 135 7.52 16.87 -22.20
N ARG A 136 7.98 16.83 -23.44
CA ARG A 136 8.33 15.60 -24.12
C ARG A 136 9.74 15.14 -23.77
N GLN A 137 9.88 14.51 -22.59
CA GLN A 137 11.14 13.95 -22.08
C GLN A 137 10.90 12.59 -21.44
N PRO A 138 11.82 11.60 -21.57
CA PRO A 138 11.70 10.32 -20.88
C PRO A 138 11.58 10.51 -19.38
N ARG A 139 10.58 9.86 -18.77
CA ARG A 139 10.28 9.94 -17.34
C ARG A 139 10.05 8.55 -16.78
N GLU A 140 10.67 8.28 -15.65
CA GLU A 140 10.39 7.09 -14.85
C GLU A 140 9.09 7.28 -14.08
N CYS A 141 8.16 6.34 -14.22
CA CYS A 141 6.82 6.38 -13.68
C CYS A 141 6.56 5.19 -12.76
N MET A 142 5.86 5.43 -11.66
CA MET A 142 5.38 4.44 -10.70
C MET A 142 3.90 4.71 -10.45
N LEU A 143 3.02 3.83 -10.92
CA LEU A 143 1.57 3.93 -10.78
C LEU A 143 1.10 2.93 -9.74
N TYR A 144 0.72 3.40 -8.52
CA TYR A 144 0.12 2.55 -7.50
C TYR A 144 -1.32 2.20 -7.83
N LEU A 145 -1.67 0.93 -7.62
CA LEU A 145 -2.93 0.33 -7.99
C LEU A 145 -3.99 0.43 -6.87
N PRO A 146 -5.29 0.21 -7.17
CA PRO A 146 -6.36 0.25 -6.19
C PRO A 146 -6.07 -0.63 -4.97
N THR A 147 -6.42 -0.17 -3.77
CA THR A 147 -6.12 -0.95 -2.56
C THR A 147 -7.29 -1.76 -2.03
N TRP A 148 -8.52 -1.41 -2.40
CA TRP A 148 -9.71 -2.00 -1.80
C TRP A 148 -10.70 -2.63 -2.80
N SER A 149 -10.26 -2.88 -4.03
CA SER A 149 -10.99 -3.60 -5.06
C SER A 149 -10.02 -4.42 -5.89
N GLU A 150 -10.46 -5.55 -6.33
CA GLU A 150 -9.72 -6.36 -7.29
C GLU A 150 -9.64 -5.61 -8.61
N LEU A 151 -8.46 -5.53 -9.19
CA LEU A 151 -8.20 -4.95 -10.50
C LEU A 151 -8.23 -6.07 -11.54
N LEU A 152 -9.14 -5.95 -12.51
CA LEU A 152 -9.33 -6.97 -13.55
C LEU A 152 -8.52 -6.65 -14.81
N THR A 153 -8.54 -5.39 -15.23
CA THR A 153 -7.79 -4.90 -16.40
C THR A 153 -7.21 -3.53 -16.12
N LEU A 154 -6.07 -3.22 -16.73
CA LEU A 154 -5.49 -1.88 -16.71
C LEU A 154 -4.74 -1.63 -18.01
N GLU A 155 -5.11 -0.56 -18.71
CA GLU A 155 -4.40 -0.01 -19.84
C GLU A 155 -3.89 1.40 -19.50
N ILE A 156 -2.64 1.66 -19.85
CA ILE A 156 -2.01 2.98 -19.73
C ILE A 156 -2.09 3.67 -21.08
N GLY A 157 -2.79 4.79 -21.13
CA GLY A 157 -2.94 5.63 -22.32
C GLY A 157 -1.88 6.72 -22.36
N VAL A 158 -1.24 6.86 -23.53
CA VAL A 158 -0.21 7.87 -23.80
C VAL A 158 -0.44 8.49 -25.18
N ASP A 159 0.27 9.57 -25.51
CA ASP A 159 0.26 10.12 -26.86
C ASP A 159 0.68 9.03 -27.87
N ASP A 160 0.04 8.99 -29.04
CA ASP A 160 0.18 7.90 -30.03
C ASP A 160 1.64 7.67 -30.47
N ASP A 161 2.39 8.75 -30.60
CA ASP A 161 3.80 8.76 -30.99
C ASP A 161 4.79 8.66 -29.80
N ALA A 162 4.30 8.58 -28.55
CA ALA A 162 5.16 8.45 -27.38
C ALA A 162 5.66 7.02 -27.19
N THR A 163 6.79 6.84 -26.52
CA THR A 163 7.31 5.53 -26.12
C THR A 163 6.72 5.11 -24.77
N VAL A 164 6.53 3.81 -24.56
CA VAL A 164 6.27 3.20 -23.25
C VAL A 164 7.11 1.93 -23.15
N THR A 165 7.96 1.86 -22.13
CA THR A 165 8.82 0.70 -21.90
C THR A 165 8.79 0.27 -20.43
N PRO A 166 8.93 -1.04 -20.13
CA PRO A 166 9.09 -1.49 -18.75
C PRO A 166 10.29 -0.83 -18.09
N LEU A 167 10.13 -0.36 -16.84
CA LEU A 167 11.22 0.14 -16.00
C LEU A 167 11.62 -0.95 -15.01
N ALA A 168 12.91 -1.27 -14.91
CA ALA A 168 13.40 -2.21 -13.91
C ALA A 168 13.09 -1.74 -12.48
N SER A 169 12.84 -2.67 -11.56
CA SER A 169 12.63 -2.32 -10.15
C SER A 169 13.83 -1.53 -9.61
N PRO A 170 13.61 -0.38 -8.97
CA PRO A 170 14.69 0.38 -8.33
C PRO A 170 15.11 -0.21 -6.98
N TYR A 171 14.42 -1.22 -6.49
CA TYR A 171 14.61 -1.82 -5.18
C TYR A 171 15.54 -3.03 -5.24
N LYS A 172 16.53 -3.06 -4.33
CA LYS A 172 17.45 -4.19 -4.18
C LYS A 172 17.04 -5.16 -3.08
N HIS A 173 16.31 -4.66 -2.10
CA HIS A 173 15.88 -5.42 -0.93
C HIS A 173 14.37 -5.42 -0.81
N ARG A 174 13.82 -6.52 -0.29
CA ARG A 174 12.40 -6.75 -0.13
C ARG A 174 12.07 -7.02 1.33
N VAL A 175 11.15 -6.26 1.90
CA VAL A 175 10.63 -6.42 3.26
C VAL A 175 9.15 -6.72 3.19
N ILE A 176 8.71 -7.86 3.67
CA ILE A 176 7.28 -8.16 3.80
C ILE A 176 6.72 -7.38 4.98
N VAL A 177 5.62 -6.65 4.77
CA VAL A 177 4.88 -5.98 5.82
C VAL A 177 3.54 -6.70 6.01
N PHE A 178 3.46 -7.55 7.03
CA PHE A 178 2.27 -8.31 7.35
C PHE A 178 1.46 -7.61 8.45
N GLY A 179 0.16 -7.40 8.22
CA GLY A 179 -0.65 -6.69 9.21
C GLY A 179 -2.14 -6.62 8.90
N SER A 180 -2.79 -5.70 9.60
CA SER A 180 -4.23 -5.48 9.61
C SER A 180 -4.73 -4.58 8.46
N SER A 181 -5.91 -3.95 8.64
CA SER A 181 -6.42 -2.88 7.80
C SER A 181 -5.48 -1.67 7.75
N ILE A 182 -4.72 -1.43 8.81
CA ILE A 182 -3.74 -0.34 8.92
C ILE A 182 -2.63 -0.55 7.89
N THR A 183 -2.04 -1.74 7.87
CA THR A 183 -1.05 -2.13 6.84
C THR A 183 -1.66 -2.12 5.44
N HIS A 184 -2.89 -2.61 5.28
CA HIS A 184 -3.60 -2.59 4.00
C HIS A 184 -3.73 -1.16 3.46
N GLY A 185 -3.76 -0.16 4.35
CA GLY A 185 -3.81 1.26 4.05
C GLY A 185 -5.19 1.88 4.22
N ALA A 186 -6.07 1.29 5.05
CA ALA A 186 -7.38 1.89 5.35
C ALA A 186 -7.21 3.34 5.79
N SER A 187 -8.06 4.22 5.27
CA SER A 187 -8.13 5.65 5.56
C SER A 187 -6.96 6.52 5.04
N ALA A 188 -5.98 5.95 4.34
CA ALA A 188 -5.07 6.75 3.52
C ALA A 188 -5.85 7.50 2.43
N SER A 189 -5.39 8.67 2.02
CA SER A 189 -6.08 9.48 1.00
C SER A 189 -6.06 8.85 -0.39
N ARG A 190 -5.05 8.05 -0.72
CA ARG A 190 -4.83 7.37 -2.00
C ARG A 190 -3.84 6.21 -1.84
N PRO A 191 -3.73 5.28 -2.81
CA PRO A 191 -2.92 4.06 -2.71
C PRO A 191 -1.47 4.27 -2.27
N GLY A 192 -0.75 5.21 -2.89
CA GLY A 192 0.63 5.51 -2.56
C GLY A 192 0.84 6.17 -1.19
N MET A 193 -0.23 6.52 -0.45
CA MET A 193 -0.14 7.07 0.91
C MET A 193 -0.26 6.01 2.00
N ALA A 194 -0.61 4.76 1.68
CA ALA A 194 -0.44 3.65 2.62
C ALA A 194 1.00 3.60 3.12
N TYR A 195 1.21 3.38 4.42
CA TYR A 195 2.54 3.53 5.02
C TYR A 195 3.62 2.63 4.41
N PRO A 196 3.35 1.36 3.99
CA PRO A 196 4.38 0.55 3.33
C PRO A 196 4.86 1.17 2.01
N ALA A 197 3.94 1.69 1.19
CA ALA A 197 4.27 2.36 -0.07
C ALA A 197 5.09 3.64 0.15
N ARG A 198 4.77 4.43 1.18
CA ARG A 198 5.57 5.59 1.58
C ARG A 198 6.96 5.19 2.04
N MET A 199 7.07 4.16 2.89
CA MET A 199 8.36 3.66 3.37
C MET A 199 9.24 3.21 2.20
N SER A 200 8.68 2.53 1.19
CA SER A 200 9.43 2.12 -0.01
C SER A 200 10.05 3.33 -0.72
N ARG A 201 9.26 4.36 -0.99
CA ARG A 201 9.76 5.58 -1.68
C ARG A 201 10.76 6.37 -0.85
N MET A 202 10.65 6.35 0.48
CA MET A 202 11.55 7.09 1.39
C MET A 202 12.89 6.40 1.61
N THR A 203 12.95 5.09 1.44
CA THR A 203 14.14 4.30 1.82
C THR A 203 14.87 3.65 0.65
N GLY A 204 14.21 3.45 -0.49
CA GLY A 204 14.74 2.64 -1.58
C GLY A 204 14.71 1.12 -1.31
N ILE A 205 13.93 0.68 -0.29
CA ILE A 205 13.68 -0.73 0.04
C ILE A 205 12.23 -1.04 -0.33
N GLU A 206 11.94 -2.17 -0.98
CA GLU A 206 10.59 -2.57 -1.30
C GLU A 206 9.86 -3.10 -0.05
N PHE A 207 8.90 -2.32 0.49
CA PHE A 207 8.01 -2.77 1.56
C PHE A 207 6.73 -3.32 0.94
N ILE A 208 6.64 -4.66 0.83
CA ILE A 208 5.53 -5.37 0.21
C ILE A 208 4.36 -5.46 1.18
N ASN A 209 3.22 -4.91 0.79
CA ASN A 209 2.04 -4.80 1.62
C ASN A 209 1.25 -6.11 1.67
N LEU A 210 1.28 -6.81 2.79
CA LEU A 210 0.41 -7.95 3.12
C LEU A 210 -0.55 -7.61 4.26
N GLY A 211 -1.29 -6.52 4.11
CA GLY A 211 -2.37 -6.14 5.02
C GLY A 211 -3.66 -6.90 4.75
N TYR A 212 -4.30 -7.42 5.81
CA TYR A 212 -5.54 -8.19 5.76
C TYR A 212 -6.56 -7.62 6.75
N SER A 213 -7.37 -6.68 6.29
CA SER A 213 -8.34 -5.94 7.12
C SER A 213 -9.23 -6.85 7.96
N GLY A 214 -9.20 -6.70 9.29
CA GLY A 214 -9.98 -7.49 10.25
C GLY A 214 -9.56 -8.98 10.35
N ASN A 215 -8.60 -9.43 9.54
CA ASN A 215 -8.26 -10.84 9.38
C ASN A 215 -6.80 -11.19 9.70
N CYS A 216 -5.98 -10.23 10.10
CA CYS A 216 -4.63 -10.49 10.60
C CYS A 216 -4.69 -10.94 12.06
N LYS A 217 -4.87 -12.25 12.29
CA LYS A 217 -5.09 -12.83 13.63
C LYS A 217 -4.11 -13.98 13.95
N LEU A 218 -2.88 -13.90 13.41
CA LEU A 218 -1.80 -14.86 13.64
C LEU A 218 -2.19 -16.30 13.26
N GLN A 219 -3.00 -16.47 12.19
CA GLN A 219 -3.45 -17.78 11.73
C GLN A 219 -2.28 -18.61 11.19
N PRO A 220 -2.31 -19.95 11.35
CA PRO A 220 -1.27 -20.85 10.83
C PRO A 220 -1.07 -20.76 9.32
N GLU A 221 -2.13 -20.49 8.55
CA GLU A 221 -2.07 -20.35 7.10
C GLU A 221 -1.20 -19.16 6.68
N PHE A 222 -1.21 -18.07 7.47
CA PHE A 222 -0.30 -16.95 7.25
C PHE A 222 1.14 -17.26 7.68
N ALA A 223 1.34 -18.03 8.74
CA ALA A 223 2.68 -18.49 9.11
C ALA A 223 3.30 -19.29 7.96
N ARG A 224 2.52 -20.20 7.35
CA ARG A 224 2.95 -20.97 6.17
C ARG A 224 3.26 -20.07 4.97
N LEU A 225 2.35 -19.14 4.60
CA LEU A 225 2.59 -18.21 3.51
C LEU A 225 3.90 -17.43 3.71
N LEU A 226 4.10 -16.89 4.91
CA LEU A 226 5.26 -16.06 5.23
C LEU A 226 6.55 -16.88 5.30
N ALA A 227 6.47 -18.12 5.81
CA ALA A 227 7.60 -19.06 5.84
C ALA A 227 8.11 -19.44 4.43
N GLU A 228 7.20 -19.50 3.44
CA GLU A 228 7.53 -19.81 2.05
C GLU A 228 7.83 -18.57 1.19
N THR A 229 7.62 -17.36 1.71
CA THR A 229 7.83 -16.11 0.96
C THR A 229 9.30 -15.70 0.99
N ASP A 230 9.88 -15.50 -0.20
CA ASP A 230 11.23 -14.96 -0.31
C ASP A 230 11.25 -13.45 -0.06
N ALA A 231 11.98 -13.04 0.98
CA ALA A 231 12.21 -11.66 1.36
C ALA A 231 13.49 -11.54 2.19
N ASP A 232 14.06 -10.33 2.27
CA ASP A 232 15.25 -10.08 3.10
C ASP A 232 14.90 -9.85 4.57
N ALA A 233 13.67 -9.41 4.85
CA ALA A 233 13.18 -9.13 6.20
C ALA A 233 11.65 -9.18 6.28
N PHE A 234 11.13 -9.28 7.51
CA PHE A 234 9.70 -9.29 7.78
C PHE A 234 9.36 -8.25 8.87
N LEU A 235 8.35 -7.43 8.60
CA LEU A 235 7.80 -6.43 9.51
C LEU A 235 6.35 -6.80 9.83
N PHE A 236 6.04 -6.94 11.13
CA PHE A 236 4.73 -7.39 11.59
C PHE A 236 4.00 -6.26 12.33
N ASP A 237 2.92 -5.74 11.73
CA ASP A 237 1.91 -4.87 12.34
C ASP A 237 0.66 -5.72 12.65
N ALA A 238 0.86 -6.76 13.48
CA ALA A 238 -0.05 -7.91 13.56
C ALA A 238 -0.92 -7.94 14.83
N PHE A 239 -0.86 -6.93 15.71
CA PHE A 239 -1.55 -6.96 16.99
C PHE A 239 -2.86 -6.15 17.05
N SER A 240 -3.28 -5.51 15.95
CA SER A 240 -4.54 -4.72 15.92
C SER A 240 -5.81 -5.58 15.83
N ASN A 241 -5.75 -6.77 15.22
CA ASN A 241 -6.93 -7.59 15.00
C ASN A 241 -7.11 -8.76 15.98
N PRO A 242 -6.07 -9.42 16.53
CA PRO A 242 -6.29 -10.52 17.45
C PRO A 242 -6.75 -9.99 18.82
N SER A 243 -7.60 -10.77 19.49
CA SER A 243 -7.91 -10.55 20.91
C SER A 243 -6.73 -10.98 21.79
N PRO A 244 -6.71 -10.59 23.08
CA PRO A 244 -5.70 -11.08 24.03
C PRO A 244 -5.59 -12.60 24.07
N GLU A 245 -6.73 -13.32 23.96
CA GLU A 245 -6.81 -14.79 23.95
C GLU A 245 -6.12 -15.36 22.71
N LEU A 246 -6.42 -14.82 21.53
CA LEU A 246 -5.79 -15.25 20.28
C LEU A 246 -4.29 -15.00 20.27
N ILE A 247 -3.84 -13.89 20.88
CA ILE A 247 -2.40 -13.62 21.03
C ILE A 247 -1.77 -14.72 21.90
N ARG A 248 -2.38 -15.04 23.07
CA ARG A 248 -1.91 -16.11 23.96
C ARG A 248 -1.88 -17.48 23.29
N GLU A 249 -2.89 -17.78 22.48
CA GLU A 249 -3.05 -19.06 21.79
C GLU A 249 -2.04 -19.24 20.63
N ARG A 250 -1.78 -18.18 19.84
CA ARG A 250 -1.18 -18.34 18.51
C ARG A 250 0.22 -17.75 18.36
N LEU A 251 0.56 -16.73 19.11
CA LEU A 251 1.77 -15.93 18.85
C LEU A 251 3.05 -16.76 18.93
N GLU A 252 3.16 -17.64 19.91
CA GLU A 252 4.38 -18.43 20.12
C GLU A 252 4.65 -19.40 18.96
N ALA A 253 3.63 -20.14 18.54
CA ALA A 253 3.71 -21.06 17.40
C ALA A 253 3.96 -20.29 16.08
N PHE A 254 3.31 -19.13 15.91
CA PHE A 254 3.49 -18.28 14.73
C PHE A 254 4.94 -17.78 14.62
N VAL A 255 5.52 -17.28 15.70
CA VAL A 255 6.93 -16.81 15.73
C VAL A 255 7.89 -17.97 15.54
N ALA A 256 7.67 -19.12 16.20
CA ALA A 256 8.54 -20.28 16.08
C ALA A 256 8.64 -20.79 14.64
N ALA A 257 7.50 -20.89 13.94
CA ALA A 257 7.47 -21.31 12.53
C ALA A 257 8.25 -20.35 11.61
N LEU A 258 8.19 -19.04 11.88
CA LEU A 258 8.92 -18.05 11.09
C LEU A 258 10.43 -18.04 11.40
N VAL A 259 10.83 -18.24 12.66
CA VAL A 259 12.23 -18.37 13.05
C VAL A 259 12.85 -19.60 12.43
N GLU A 260 12.14 -20.73 12.43
CA GLU A 260 12.58 -21.97 11.76
C GLU A 260 12.80 -21.78 10.26
N ALA A 261 11.85 -21.10 9.60
CA ALA A 261 11.92 -20.87 8.15
C ALA A 261 12.96 -19.80 7.75
N HIS A 262 13.21 -18.82 8.61
CA HIS A 262 14.05 -17.65 8.32
C HIS A 262 15.06 -17.37 9.44
N PRO A 263 15.98 -18.30 9.77
CA PRO A 263 16.88 -18.16 10.91
C PRO A 263 17.82 -16.96 10.80
N ASP A 264 18.18 -16.57 9.59
CA ASP A 264 19.15 -15.49 9.31
C ASP A 264 18.50 -14.16 8.89
N LYS A 265 17.15 -14.06 8.92
CA LYS A 265 16.44 -12.85 8.49
C LYS A 265 15.79 -12.16 9.69
N PRO A 266 15.79 -10.82 9.77
CA PRO A 266 15.15 -10.12 10.89
C PRO A 266 13.63 -10.21 10.82
N LEU A 267 13.03 -10.61 11.93
CA LEU A 267 11.60 -10.66 12.18
C LEU A 267 11.24 -9.52 13.15
N ILE A 268 10.71 -8.42 12.62
CA ILE A 268 10.50 -7.17 13.37
C ILE A 268 9.02 -7.03 13.69
N PHE A 269 8.64 -7.19 14.94
CA PHE A 269 7.26 -7.02 15.42
C PHE A 269 7.09 -5.62 15.99
N MET A 270 6.02 -4.93 15.57
CA MET A 270 5.61 -3.64 16.13
C MET A 270 4.41 -3.84 17.05
N GLN A 271 4.40 -3.15 18.19
CA GLN A 271 3.21 -3.04 19.03
C GLN A 271 2.10 -2.33 18.25
N THR A 272 0.84 -2.68 18.50
CA THR A 272 -0.31 -1.94 17.94
C THR A 272 -0.38 -0.53 18.55
N HIS A 273 -0.89 0.44 17.78
CA HIS A 273 -1.16 1.78 18.32
C HIS A 273 -2.32 1.74 19.31
N TRP A 274 -2.38 2.76 20.16
CA TRP A 274 -3.56 3.00 20.99
C TRP A 274 -4.76 3.40 20.13
N HIS A 275 -5.85 2.65 20.22
CA HIS A 275 -7.08 2.98 19.52
C HIS A 275 -7.82 4.09 20.28
N ALA A 276 -8.03 5.22 19.63
CA ALA A 276 -8.58 6.43 20.27
C ALA A 276 -9.99 6.26 20.83
N ALA A 277 -10.73 5.25 20.38
CA ALA A 277 -12.00 4.84 20.99
C ALA A 277 -11.87 4.58 22.49
N GLY A 278 -10.70 4.08 22.95
CA GLY A 278 -10.42 3.86 24.37
C GLY A 278 -10.25 5.14 25.19
N ASN A 279 -10.17 6.34 24.58
CA ASN A 279 -10.04 7.58 25.33
C ASN A 279 -11.27 7.90 26.18
N PHE A 280 -12.46 7.52 25.69
CA PHE A 280 -13.75 7.85 26.29
C PHE A 280 -14.68 6.64 26.44
N ASN A 281 -14.26 5.45 26.03
CA ASN A 281 -14.99 4.21 26.19
C ASN A 281 -14.17 3.28 27.10
N ASN A 282 -14.63 3.08 28.34
CA ASN A 282 -13.92 2.29 29.34
C ASN A 282 -13.76 0.84 28.99
N GLU A 283 -14.75 0.22 28.30
CA GLU A 283 -14.68 -1.18 27.86
C GLU A 283 -13.63 -1.33 26.74
N ALA A 284 -13.66 -0.44 25.75
CA ALA A 284 -12.64 -0.38 24.71
C ALA A 284 -11.24 -0.15 25.31
N ALA A 285 -11.12 0.77 26.24
CA ALA A 285 -9.86 1.05 26.94
C ALA A 285 -9.32 -0.16 27.69
N GLN A 286 -10.18 -0.90 28.39
CA GLN A 286 -9.78 -2.12 29.11
C GLN A 286 -9.31 -3.20 28.13
N PHE A 287 -10.05 -3.44 27.07
CA PHE A 287 -9.69 -4.40 26.02
C PHE A 287 -8.36 -4.05 25.36
N HIS A 288 -8.14 -2.77 25.00
CA HIS A 288 -6.89 -2.34 24.39
C HIS A 288 -5.70 -2.47 25.32
N ARG A 289 -5.84 -2.09 26.60
CA ARG A 289 -4.79 -2.27 27.61
C ARG A 289 -4.41 -3.74 27.77
N GLU A 290 -5.40 -4.63 27.86
CA GLU A 290 -5.13 -6.07 28.00
C GLU A 290 -4.43 -6.64 26.76
N ARG A 291 -4.87 -6.27 25.55
CA ARG A 291 -4.25 -6.68 24.29
C ARG A 291 -2.81 -6.21 24.19
N ILE A 292 -2.54 -4.93 24.44
CA ILE A 292 -1.20 -4.33 24.45
C ILE A 292 -0.31 -5.02 25.49
N ALA A 293 -0.78 -5.16 26.73
CA ALA A 293 -0.02 -5.81 27.79
C ALA A 293 0.28 -7.29 27.51
N THR A 294 -0.64 -7.99 26.84
CA THR A 294 -0.46 -9.40 26.43
C THR A 294 0.62 -9.51 25.36
N ALA A 295 0.51 -8.71 24.28
CA ALA A 295 1.51 -8.68 23.22
C ALA A 295 2.90 -8.29 23.77
N ASP A 296 2.99 -7.26 24.60
CA ASP A 296 4.23 -6.77 25.21
C ASP A 296 4.94 -7.87 26.01
N ARG A 297 4.21 -8.51 26.92
CA ARG A 297 4.77 -9.57 27.77
C ARG A 297 5.32 -10.73 26.94
N MET A 298 4.54 -11.20 25.97
CA MET A 298 4.93 -12.32 25.13
C MET A 298 6.06 -11.97 24.17
N MET A 299 5.99 -10.83 23.51
CA MET A 299 7.03 -10.42 22.55
C MET A 299 8.36 -10.11 23.21
N ARG A 300 8.37 -9.50 24.41
CA ARG A 300 9.62 -9.29 25.18
C ARG A 300 10.29 -10.61 25.57
N ARG A 301 9.50 -11.67 25.82
CA ARG A 301 10.04 -13.01 26.07
C ARG A 301 10.62 -13.60 24.78
N LEU A 302 9.86 -13.58 23.69
CA LEU A 302 10.28 -14.16 22.41
C LEU A 302 11.51 -13.44 21.82
N ALA A 303 11.58 -12.11 21.93
CA ALA A 303 12.75 -11.34 21.49
C ALA A 303 14.02 -11.58 22.35
N LYS A 304 13.89 -12.17 23.55
CA LYS A 304 15.03 -12.65 24.34
C LYS A 304 15.41 -14.10 24.00
N GLN A 305 14.44 -14.87 23.49
CA GLN A 305 14.62 -16.29 23.15
C GLN A 305 15.27 -16.48 21.77
N TYR A 306 15.01 -15.57 20.82
CA TYR A 306 15.46 -15.67 19.45
C TYR A 306 16.25 -14.43 19.02
N ASP A 307 17.47 -14.61 18.54
CA ASP A 307 18.40 -13.53 18.19
C ASP A 307 17.95 -12.66 17.02
N ASN A 308 17.14 -13.22 16.11
CA ASN A 308 16.61 -12.54 14.93
C ASN A 308 15.19 -11.96 15.11
N VAL A 309 14.59 -12.10 16.30
CA VAL A 309 13.28 -11.53 16.64
C VAL A 309 13.45 -10.20 17.36
N TYR A 310 12.86 -9.16 16.84
CA TYR A 310 12.87 -7.80 17.37
C TYR A 310 11.47 -7.34 17.74
N PHE A 311 11.34 -6.60 18.83
CA PHE A 311 10.08 -6.01 19.24
C PHE A 311 10.22 -4.49 19.43
N LEU A 312 9.42 -3.73 18.66
CA LEU A 312 9.29 -2.29 18.79
C LEU A 312 8.04 -1.99 19.61
N ASP A 313 8.24 -1.65 20.86
CA ASP A 313 7.19 -1.28 21.80
C ASP A 313 6.66 0.15 21.56
N GLY A 314 5.68 0.59 22.38
CA GLY A 314 5.06 1.91 22.27
C GLY A 314 3.80 1.91 21.39
N GLU A 315 2.75 2.57 21.89
CA GLU A 315 1.41 2.55 21.31
C GLU A 315 0.91 3.91 20.83
N TRP A 316 1.65 5.00 21.08
CA TRP A 316 1.18 6.37 20.80
C TRP A 316 1.71 6.98 19.51
N TYR A 317 2.07 6.18 18.54
CA TYR A 317 2.72 6.67 17.32
C TYR A 317 1.80 7.40 16.32
N TYR A 318 0.47 7.41 16.54
CA TYR A 318 -0.44 8.34 15.85
C TYR A 318 -0.58 9.69 16.57
N GLY A 319 0.01 9.83 17.75
CA GLY A 319 -0.08 10.99 18.64
C GLY A 319 -1.14 10.81 19.73
N LYS A 320 -0.86 11.41 20.89
CA LYS A 320 -1.78 11.38 22.05
C LYS A 320 -3.01 12.26 21.87
N ASP A 321 -2.98 13.16 20.88
CA ASP A 321 -4.09 14.03 20.50
C ASP A 321 -5.18 13.31 19.70
N SER A 322 -4.91 12.09 19.22
CA SER A 322 -5.77 11.28 18.37
C SER A 322 -6.14 11.91 17.03
N GLU A 323 -5.51 13.01 16.61
CA GLU A 323 -5.73 13.68 15.33
C GLU A 323 -5.22 12.86 14.12
N GLY A 324 -4.42 11.83 14.39
CA GLY A 324 -3.87 10.94 13.36
C GLY A 324 -4.85 9.90 12.83
N THR A 325 -6.11 9.85 13.30
CA THR A 325 -7.09 8.83 12.89
C THR A 325 -8.32 9.46 12.22
N ILE A 326 -9.03 8.64 11.41
CA ILE A 326 -10.31 9.04 10.79
C ILE A 326 -11.51 8.58 11.65
N ASP A 327 -11.39 7.43 12.31
CA ASP A 327 -12.48 6.71 12.95
C ASP A 327 -12.08 6.15 14.32
N CYS A 328 -11.11 6.77 14.96
CA CYS A 328 -10.50 6.34 16.23
C CYS A 328 -9.64 5.07 16.14
N ASP A 329 -9.46 4.49 14.95
CA ASP A 329 -8.70 3.26 14.72
C ASP A 329 -7.71 3.40 13.56
N HIS A 330 -8.21 3.78 12.37
CA HIS A 330 -7.40 3.79 11.15
C HIS A 330 -6.68 5.12 10.95
N GLY A 331 -5.39 5.03 10.60
CA GLY A 331 -4.56 6.20 10.39
C GLY A 331 -4.93 6.99 9.14
N SER A 332 -5.10 8.31 9.30
CA SER A 332 -5.08 9.26 8.19
C SER A 332 -3.65 9.40 7.63
N ASP A 333 -3.48 10.19 6.56
CA ASP A 333 -2.14 10.54 6.07
C ASP A 333 -1.25 11.16 7.17
N LEU A 334 -1.84 11.93 8.09
CA LEU A 334 -1.16 12.49 9.26
C LEU A 334 -0.71 11.37 10.22
N GLY A 335 -1.61 10.43 10.52
CA GLY A 335 -1.28 9.30 11.39
C GLY A 335 -0.18 8.42 10.83
N PHE A 336 -0.25 8.10 9.54
CA PHE A 336 0.81 7.35 8.87
C PHE A 336 2.14 8.13 8.79
N ASP A 337 2.11 9.45 8.63
CA ASP A 337 3.33 10.26 8.69
C ASP A 337 3.98 10.21 10.07
N ARG A 338 3.19 10.36 11.15
CA ARG A 338 3.67 10.25 12.54
C ARG A 338 4.24 8.86 12.83
N MET A 339 3.50 7.80 12.43
CA MET A 339 3.95 6.41 12.57
C MET A 339 5.29 6.17 11.86
N ILE A 340 5.43 6.62 10.61
CA ILE A 340 6.67 6.45 9.86
C ILE A 340 7.82 7.21 10.54
N ARG A 341 7.62 8.46 10.96
CA ARG A 341 8.65 9.25 11.64
C ARG A 341 9.15 8.60 12.91
N GLU A 342 8.26 7.97 13.66
CA GLU A 342 8.62 7.28 14.90
C GLU A 342 9.24 5.90 14.65
N ARG A 343 8.63 5.06 13.78
CA ARG A 343 9.02 3.66 13.63
C ARG A 343 10.18 3.42 12.67
N LEU A 344 10.22 4.15 11.55
CA LEU A 344 11.18 3.90 10.49
C LEU A 344 12.66 4.02 10.92
N PRO A 345 13.06 4.95 11.79
CA PRO A 345 14.45 5.00 12.29
C PRO A 345 14.87 3.71 13.02
N HIS A 346 13.97 3.14 13.84
CA HIS A 346 14.20 1.90 14.57
C HIS A 346 14.25 0.69 13.62
N ILE A 347 13.31 0.61 12.68
CA ILE A 347 13.28 -0.42 11.64
C ILE A 347 14.58 -0.38 10.83
N ARG A 348 15.00 0.77 10.33
CA ARG A 348 16.26 0.93 9.57
C ARG A 348 17.50 0.54 10.38
N LYS A 349 17.51 0.84 11.68
CA LYS A 349 18.62 0.42 12.56
C LYS A 349 18.74 -1.10 12.63
N ILE A 350 17.62 -1.82 12.66
CA ILE A 350 17.63 -3.30 12.66
C ILE A 350 18.03 -3.80 11.26
N LEU A 351 17.40 -3.31 10.19
CA LEU A 351 17.69 -3.75 8.81
C LEU A 351 19.17 -3.61 8.45
N ARG A 352 19.82 -2.52 8.87
CA ARG A 352 21.27 -2.29 8.64
C ARG A 352 22.17 -3.35 9.28
N LYS A 353 21.78 -3.99 10.38
CA LYS A 353 22.54 -5.10 10.98
C LYS A 353 22.63 -6.30 10.05
N TYR A 354 21.69 -6.42 9.13
CA TYR A 354 21.58 -7.48 8.13
C TYR A 354 22.00 -7.03 6.72
N GLY A 355 22.63 -5.85 6.60
CA GLY A 355 23.08 -5.34 5.30
C GLY A 355 21.99 -4.75 4.41
N ILE A 356 20.75 -4.60 4.93
CA ILE A 356 19.58 -4.08 4.20
C ILE A 356 19.54 -2.55 4.37
N GLN A 357 19.76 -1.78 3.27
CA GLN A 357 19.79 -0.33 3.28
C GLN A 357 19.46 0.30 1.90
#